data_6129dfec712cad07f5621c0159601e21
#
_entry.id   6129dfec712cad07f5621c0159601e21
#
_cell.length_a   1.000
_cell.length_b   1.000
_cell.length_c   1.000
_cell.angle_alpha   90.00
_cell.angle_beta   90.00
_cell.angle_gamma   90.00
#
_symmetry.space_group_name_H-M   'P 1'
#
loop_
_entity.id
_entity.type
_entity.pdbx_description
1 polymer ?
#
loop_
_entity_poly.entity_id
_entity_poly.type
_entity_poly.pdbx_seq_one_letter_code
_entity_poly.pdbx_strand_id
1 'polypeptide(L)'
;MTRQQQLQEDTHFRVLSLLETQPELNQREMAKALGVSLGGINYCLRALVAKGLVKMHNFQGSDNKLGYAYLLTPHGMAEKLSLTAHFLQRKQEEYLALKAEIDALQRVVAVNPEFEK
;
A
#
# COMPACT_ATOMS: atom_id res chain seq x y z
N MET A 1 0.15 -0.88 18.00
CA MET A 1 -0.51 -1.34 16.77
C MET A 1 -0.18 -2.82 16.54
N THR A 2 -1.20 -3.63 16.28
CA THR A 2 -0.99 -5.04 15.98
C THR A 2 -0.48 -5.23 14.56
N ARG A 3 0.09 -6.41 14.30
CA ARG A 3 0.53 -6.76 12.94
C ARG A 3 -0.64 -6.71 11.93
N GLN A 4 -1.81 -7.16 12.35
CA GLN A 4 -2.99 -7.13 11.50
C GLN A 4 -3.41 -5.71 11.16
N GLN A 5 -3.35 -4.81 12.13
CA GLN A 5 -3.64 -3.39 11.90
C GLN A 5 -2.64 -2.76 10.95
N GLN A 6 -1.35 -3.11 11.06
CA GLN A 6 -0.32 -2.63 10.14
C GLN A 6 -0.56 -3.11 8.72
N LEU A 7 -0.91 -4.38 8.54
CA LEU A 7 -1.22 -4.93 7.23
C LEU A 7 -2.43 -4.24 6.61
N GLN A 8 -3.44 -3.94 7.43
CA GLN A 8 -4.63 -3.24 6.96
C GLN A 8 -4.30 -1.81 6.53
N GLU A 9 -3.51 -1.09 7.32
CA GLU A 9 -3.06 0.26 6.94
C GLU A 9 -2.25 0.23 5.64
N ASP A 10 -1.36 -0.74 5.50
CA ASP A 10 -0.54 -0.86 4.30
C ASP A 10 -1.39 -1.11 3.08
N THR A 11 -2.40 -1.98 3.19
CA THR A 11 -3.32 -2.25 2.09
C THR A 11 -4.12 -1.00 1.73
N HIS A 12 -4.65 -0.29 2.72
CA HIS A 12 -5.39 0.95 2.50
C HIS A 12 -4.51 2.00 1.81
N PHE A 13 -3.29 2.17 2.29
CA PHE A 13 -2.33 3.10 1.69
C PHE A 13 -2.06 2.74 0.23
N ARG A 14 -1.82 1.47 -0.06
CA ARG A 14 -1.53 1.01 -1.43
C ARG A 14 -2.71 1.19 -2.36
N VAL A 15 -3.92 0.92 -1.89
CA VAL A 15 -5.15 1.13 -2.67
C VAL A 15 -5.35 2.61 -2.95
N LEU A 16 -5.23 3.47 -1.92
CA LEU A 16 -5.39 4.90 -2.10
C LEU A 16 -4.35 5.48 -3.07
N SER A 17 -3.10 5.02 -2.98
CA SER A 17 -2.03 5.43 -3.88
C SER A 17 -2.32 5.00 -5.32
N LEU A 18 -2.82 3.79 -5.51
CA LEU A 18 -3.15 3.26 -6.82
C LEU A 18 -4.28 4.06 -7.47
N LEU A 19 -5.31 4.40 -6.68
CA LEU A 19 -6.44 5.19 -7.18
C LEU A 19 -6.02 6.59 -7.61
N GLU A 20 -5.04 7.17 -6.93
CA GLU A 20 -4.54 8.49 -7.30
C GLU A 20 -3.77 8.45 -8.62
N THR A 21 -2.96 7.41 -8.82
CA THR A 21 -2.09 7.33 -10.00
C THR A 21 -2.75 6.64 -11.20
N GLN A 22 -3.64 5.69 -10.95
CA GLN A 22 -4.28 4.88 -11.99
C GLN A 22 -5.76 4.70 -11.71
N PRO A 23 -6.55 5.78 -11.78
CA PRO A 23 -7.98 5.71 -11.44
C PRO A 23 -8.83 4.89 -12.41
N GLU A 24 -8.27 4.56 -13.59
CA GLU A 24 -8.99 3.80 -14.61
C GLU A 24 -9.02 2.29 -14.35
N LEU A 25 -8.26 1.80 -13.39
CA LEU A 25 -8.18 0.36 -13.12
C LEU A 25 -9.49 -0.16 -12.55
N ASN A 26 -9.92 -1.34 -13.00
CA ASN A 26 -11.03 -2.06 -12.39
C ASN A 26 -10.51 -2.88 -11.19
N GLN A 27 -11.44 -3.51 -10.45
CA GLN A 27 -11.06 -4.25 -9.26
C GLN A 27 -10.11 -5.41 -9.54
N ARG A 28 -10.28 -6.12 -10.65
CA ARG A 28 -9.38 -7.22 -11.02
C ARG A 28 -7.98 -6.73 -11.29
N GLU A 29 -7.87 -5.63 -12.01
CA GLU A 29 -6.59 -5.01 -12.32
C GLU A 29 -5.90 -4.52 -11.05
N MET A 30 -6.66 -3.91 -10.13
CA MET A 30 -6.13 -3.49 -8.83
C MET A 30 -5.64 -4.68 -8.01
N ALA A 31 -6.42 -5.74 -7.95
CA ALA A 31 -6.04 -6.95 -7.22
C ALA A 31 -4.73 -7.52 -7.75
N LYS A 32 -4.61 -7.60 -9.08
CA LYS A 32 -3.39 -8.08 -9.72
C LYS A 32 -2.20 -7.18 -9.44
N ALA A 33 -2.40 -5.87 -9.56
CA ALA A 33 -1.33 -4.89 -9.34
C ALA A 33 -0.79 -4.94 -7.90
N LEU A 34 -1.67 -5.19 -6.93
CA LEU A 34 -1.30 -5.21 -5.52
C LEU A 34 -0.98 -6.60 -4.98
N GLY A 35 -1.20 -7.64 -5.78
CA GLY A 35 -0.93 -9.00 -5.36
C GLY A 35 -1.87 -9.50 -4.27
N VAL A 36 -3.12 -9.06 -4.29
CA VAL A 36 -4.14 -9.46 -3.32
C VAL A 36 -5.32 -10.09 -4.06
N SER A 37 -6.22 -10.74 -3.31
CA SER A 37 -7.39 -11.36 -3.90
C SER A 37 -8.42 -10.32 -4.35
N LEU A 38 -9.26 -10.71 -5.30
CA LEU A 38 -10.37 -9.86 -5.74
C LEU A 38 -11.30 -9.54 -4.58
N GLY A 39 -11.61 -10.55 -3.75
CA GLY A 39 -12.44 -10.34 -2.56
C GLY A 39 -11.81 -9.36 -1.57
N GLY A 40 -10.49 -9.42 -1.41
CA GLY A 40 -9.77 -8.49 -0.56
C GLY A 40 -9.84 -7.06 -1.06
N ILE A 41 -9.71 -6.86 -2.38
CA ILE A 41 -9.87 -5.54 -3.00
C ILE A 41 -11.30 -5.02 -2.80
N ASN A 42 -12.30 -5.87 -3.06
CA ASN A 42 -13.69 -5.46 -2.88
C ASN A 42 -13.97 -5.04 -1.43
N TYR A 43 -13.51 -5.85 -0.49
CA TYR A 43 -13.67 -5.55 0.93
C TYR A 43 -13.02 -4.21 1.30
N CYS A 44 -11.80 -4.01 0.83
CA CYS A 44 -11.04 -2.78 1.11
C CYS A 44 -11.75 -1.55 0.52
N LEU A 45 -12.17 -1.62 -0.75
CA LEU A 45 -12.85 -0.50 -1.40
C LEU A 45 -14.17 -0.15 -0.71
N ARG A 46 -14.93 -1.17 -0.31
CA ARG A 46 -16.20 -0.92 0.42
C ARG A 46 -15.95 -0.23 1.75
N ALA A 47 -14.89 -0.63 2.46
CA ALA A 47 -14.53 0.01 3.72
C ALA A 47 -14.11 1.47 3.49
N LEU A 48 -13.33 1.73 2.45
CA LEU A 48 -12.88 3.09 2.12
C LEU A 48 -14.05 3.99 1.70
N VAL A 49 -14.99 3.45 0.94
CA VAL A 49 -16.21 4.17 0.57
C VAL A 49 -17.05 4.50 1.82
N ALA A 50 -17.20 3.52 2.70
CA ALA A 50 -17.98 3.71 3.94
C ALA A 50 -17.37 4.80 4.84
N LYS A 51 -16.04 4.95 4.79
CA LYS A 51 -15.36 6.00 5.58
C LYS A 51 -15.32 7.35 4.87
N GLY A 52 -15.87 7.45 3.65
CA GLY A 52 -15.85 8.69 2.90
C GLY A 52 -14.51 9.06 2.29
N LEU A 53 -13.61 8.09 2.20
CA LEU A 53 -12.26 8.30 1.65
C LEU A 53 -12.22 8.09 0.14
N VAL A 54 -13.14 7.28 -0.37
CA VAL A 54 -13.25 6.93 -1.78
C VAL A 54 -14.71 7.10 -2.19
N LYS A 55 -14.91 7.60 -3.39
CA LYS A 55 -16.23 7.75 -4.00
C LYS A 55 -16.32 6.86 -5.21
N MET A 56 -17.40 6.09 -5.30
CA MET A 56 -17.68 5.28 -6.47
C MET A 56 -18.44 6.13 -7.48
N HIS A 57 -17.97 6.12 -8.72
CA HIS A 57 -18.58 6.86 -9.80
C HIS A 57 -18.88 5.93 -10.97
N ASN A 58 -20.11 6.01 -11.49
CA ASN A 58 -20.51 5.24 -12.65
C ASN A 58 -20.07 5.95 -13.92
N PHE A 59 -19.38 5.23 -14.81
CA PHE A 59 -19.10 5.71 -16.14
C PHE A 59 -20.26 5.37 -17.05
N GLN A 60 -20.86 6.39 -17.66
CA GLN A 60 -21.79 6.17 -18.76
C GLN A 60 -21.06 6.56 -20.04
N GLY A 61 -21.17 5.73 -21.07
CA GLY A 61 -20.71 6.07 -22.40
C GLY A 61 -19.33 5.62 -22.77
N SER A 62 -18.67 4.81 -21.98
CA SER A 62 -17.45 4.16 -22.42
C SER A 62 -17.79 2.75 -22.97
N ASP A 63 -16.91 2.21 -23.81
CA ASP A 63 -17.05 0.87 -24.33
C ASP A 63 -16.94 -0.18 -23.23
N ASN A 64 -16.60 0.23 -22.04
CA ASN A 64 -16.49 -0.64 -20.88
C ASN A 64 -17.81 -0.64 -20.13
N LYS A 65 -18.59 -1.67 -20.33
CA LYS A 65 -19.94 -1.81 -19.74
C LYS A 65 -19.96 -1.96 -18.24
N LEU A 66 -18.81 -2.13 -17.59
CA LEU A 66 -18.67 -2.28 -16.14
C LEU A 66 -18.08 -1.04 -15.49
N GLY A 67 -18.32 0.11 -16.07
CA GLY A 67 -17.67 1.35 -15.74
C GLY A 67 -17.92 1.89 -14.35
N TYR A 68 -17.24 1.31 -13.37
CA TYR A 68 -17.14 1.92 -12.05
C TYR A 68 -15.72 2.47 -11.91
N ALA A 69 -15.63 3.75 -11.63
CA ALA A 69 -14.38 4.35 -11.20
C ALA A 69 -14.44 4.60 -9.70
N TYR A 70 -13.33 4.39 -9.05
CA TYR A 70 -13.17 4.71 -7.63
C TYR A 70 -12.26 5.91 -7.55
N LEU A 71 -12.76 7.00 -6.98
CA LEU A 71 -12.06 8.26 -6.93
C LEU A 71 -11.77 8.66 -5.49
N LEU A 72 -10.59 9.22 -5.26
CA LEU A 72 -10.27 9.77 -3.94
C LEU A 72 -11.10 11.02 -3.69
N THR A 73 -11.69 11.07 -2.49
CA THR A 73 -12.30 12.29 -1.99
C THR A 73 -11.20 13.19 -1.41
N PRO A 74 -11.49 14.50 -1.15
CA PRO A 74 -10.54 15.34 -0.41
C PRO A 74 -10.14 14.74 0.93
N HIS A 75 -11.09 14.09 1.62
CA HIS A 75 -10.83 13.38 2.87
C HIS A 75 -9.90 12.19 2.64
N GLY A 76 -10.08 11.47 1.53
CA GLY A 76 -9.19 10.38 1.14
C GLY A 76 -7.77 10.84 0.84
N MET A 77 -7.62 11.99 0.22
CA MET A 77 -6.30 12.58 -0.03
C MET A 77 -5.58 12.90 1.27
N ALA A 78 -6.29 13.49 2.24
CA ALA A 78 -5.73 13.78 3.55
C ALA A 78 -5.34 12.52 4.29
N GLU A 79 -6.18 11.49 4.24
CA GLU A 79 -5.87 10.20 4.87
C GLU A 79 -4.67 9.53 4.23
N LYS A 80 -4.58 9.58 2.90
CA LYS A 80 -3.42 9.03 2.19
C LYS A 80 -2.12 9.71 2.65
N LEU A 81 -2.16 11.02 2.83
CA LEU A 81 -0.98 11.76 3.30
C LEU A 81 -0.57 11.30 4.71
N SER A 82 -1.55 11.14 5.60
CA SER A 82 -1.30 10.65 6.96
C SER A 82 -0.70 9.24 6.94
N LEU A 83 -1.26 8.35 6.14
CA LEU A 83 -0.76 6.98 6.00
C LEU A 83 0.64 6.95 5.37
N THR A 84 0.91 7.87 4.44
CA THR A 84 2.23 8.01 3.84
C THR A 84 3.27 8.33 4.91
N ALA A 85 2.96 9.24 5.83
CA ALA A 85 3.86 9.60 6.92
C ALA A 85 4.13 8.41 7.84
N HIS A 86 3.07 7.67 8.20
CA HIS A 86 3.22 6.47 9.04
C HIS A 86 4.04 5.38 8.34
N PHE A 87 3.76 5.17 7.06
CA PHE A 87 4.48 4.17 6.26
C PHE A 87 5.96 4.53 6.16
N LEU A 88 6.27 5.80 5.89
CA LEU A 88 7.64 6.26 5.81
C LEU A 88 8.38 6.05 7.13
N GLN A 89 7.75 6.38 8.25
CA GLN A 89 8.35 6.19 9.56
C GLN A 89 8.70 4.72 9.81
N ARG A 90 7.77 3.81 9.50
CA ARG A 90 8.03 2.37 9.65
C ARG A 90 9.17 1.91 8.75
N LYS A 91 9.23 2.39 7.51
CA LYS A 91 10.29 2.03 6.58
C LYS A 91 11.65 2.54 7.05
N GLN A 92 11.70 3.72 7.64
CA GLN A 92 12.92 4.25 8.21
C GLN A 92 13.40 3.43 9.41
N GLU A 93 12.47 3.00 10.28
CA GLU A 93 12.79 2.12 11.40
C GLU A 93 13.31 0.76 10.93
N GLU A 94 12.67 0.17 9.92
CA GLU A 94 13.10 -1.07 9.31
C GLU A 94 14.50 -0.94 8.70
N TYR A 95 14.75 0.19 8.03
CA TYR A 95 16.05 0.47 7.43
C TYR A 95 17.14 0.53 8.50
N LEU A 96 16.91 1.26 9.59
CA LEU A 96 17.88 1.38 10.67
C LEU A 96 18.16 0.04 11.34
N ALA A 97 17.13 -0.76 11.56
CA ALA A 97 17.28 -2.09 12.14
C ALA A 97 18.09 -3.02 11.21
N LEU A 98 17.78 -2.98 9.91
CA LEU A 98 18.50 -3.79 8.93
C LEU A 98 19.95 -3.34 8.80
N LYS A 99 20.19 -2.04 8.82
CA LYS A 99 21.54 -1.50 8.77
C LYS A 99 22.37 -1.95 9.97
N ALA A 100 21.80 -1.92 11.17
CA ALA A 100 22.46 -2.38 12.38
C ALA A 100 22.81 -3.87 12.29
N GLU A 101 21.89 -4.66 11.75
CA GLU A 101 22.09 -6.09 11.55
C GLU A 101 23.23 -6.37 10.55
N ILE A 102 23.23 -5.65 9.44
CA ILE A 102 24.30 -5.78 8.44
C ILE A 102 25.65 -5.38 9.03
N ASP A 103 25.70 -4.27 9.76
CA ASP A 103 26.94 -3.82 10.39
C ASP A 103 27.48 -4.87 11.37
N ALA A 104 26.59 -5.52 12.12
CA ALA A 104 26.99 -6.59 13.04
C ALA A 104 27.57 -7.80 12.28
N LEU A 105 26.92 -8.19 11.19
CA LEU A 105 27.38 -9.31 10.38
C LEU A 105 28.73 -9.01 9.71
N GLN A 106 28.91 -7.78 9.22
CA GLN A 106 30.17 -7.37 8.63
C GLN A 106 31.31 -7.41 9.63
N ARG A 107 31.06 -7.05 10.89
CA ARG A 107 32.08 -7.14 11.94
C ARG A 107 32.51 -8.59 12.19
N VAL A 108 31.56 -9.52 12.15
CA VAL A 108 31.88 -10.94 12.31
C VAL A 108 32.79 -11.41 11.17
N VAL A 109 32.46 -11.05 9.94
CA VAL A 109 33.27 -11.43 8.77
C VAL A 109 34.65 -10.79 8.84
N ALA A 110 34.75 -9.51 9.25
CA ALA A 110 36.00 -8.77 9.32
C ALA A 110 37.02 -9.38 10.30
N VAL A 111 36.53 -9.98 11.40
CA VAL A 111 37.42 -10.58 12.39
C VAL A 111 37.74 -12.04 12.08
N ASN A 112 37.26 -12.57 10.97
CA ASN A 112 37.46 -13.96 10.59
C ASN A 112 38.21 -14.01 9.26
N PRO A 113 39.56 -14.14 9.28
CA PRO A 113 40.39 -14.02 8.08
C PRO A 113 40.14 -15.08 7.02
N GLU A 114 39.44 -16.17 7.36
CA GLU A 114 39.12 -17.22 6.40
C GLU A 114 38.15 -16.80 5.33
N PHE A 115 37.33 -15.75 5.60
CA PHE A 115 36.34 -15.27 4.67
C PHE A 115 36.81 -14.11 3.79
N GLU A 116 38.02 -13.60 4.01
CA GLU A 116 38.56 -12.46 3.25
C GLU A 116 39.37 -12.86 2.02
N LYS A 117 39.39 -14.12 1.67
CA LYS A 117 40.13 -14.57 0.51
C LYS A 117 39.34 -14.51 -0.77
#